data_14e0f2dbf43a9752da7ce195a2eabb1b
#
_entry.id   14e0f2dbf43a9752da7ce195a2eabb1b
#
_cell.length_a   1.000
_cell.length_b   1.000
_cell.length_c   1.000
_cell.angle_alpha   90.00
_cell.angle_beta   90.00
_cell.angle_gamma   90.00
#
_symmetry.space_group_name_H-M   'P 1'
#
loop_
_entity.id
_entity.type
_entity.pdbx_description
1 polymer ?
#
loop_
_entity_poly.entity_id
_entity_poly.type
_entity_poly.pdbx_seq_one_letter_code
_entity_poly.pdbx_strand_id
1 'polypeptide(L)'
;FCDAGFGLHLLGYWIRERQIMSLEEGIHRLTGQPAQIYGIPDRGCIRPGAYADLFLFDPKTVGRSQARRVYDLPGGERRLTTDPQGVYGVWINGTQVSSETGAMEIDRYPGQVLRKFDS
;
A
#
# COMPACT_ATOMS: atom_id res chain seq x y z
N PHE A 1 2.85 -6.78 -16.49
CA PHE A 1 2.90 -7.25 -15.10
C PHE A 1 2.49 -6.12 -14.15
N CYS A 2 1.63 -6.43 -13.17
CA CYS A 2 1.38 -5.51 -12.06
C CYS A 2 2.63 -5.47 -11.18
N ASP A 3 3.20 -4.30 -11.02
CA ASP A 3 4.30 -4.06 -10.08
C ASP A 3 3.77 -3.67 -8.69
N ALA A 4 4.67 -3.52 -7.73
CA ALA A 4 4.34 -3.10 -6.37
C ALA A 4 3.73 -1.67 -6.30
N GLY A 5 3.82 -0.89 -7.38
CA GLY A 5 3.31 0.48 -7.46
C GLY A 5 1.86 0.60 -7.94
N PHE A 6 1.12 -0.50 -8.16
CA PHE A 6 -0.22 -0.42 -8.76
C PHE A 6 -1.23 0.39 -7.91
N GLY A 7 -1.20 0.25 -6.59
CA GLY A 7 -2.08 1.02 -5.69
C GLY A 7 -1.81 2.52 -5.76
N LEU A 8 -0.54 2.92 -5.75
CA LEU A 8 -0.14 4.32 -5.91
C LEU A 8 -0.50 4.87 -7.29
N HIS A 9 -0.40 4.03 -8.34
CA HIS A 9 -0.83 4.40 -9.68
C HIS A 9 -2.34 4.60 -9.77
N LEU A 10 -3.13 3.77 -9.09
CA LEU A 10 -4.57 3.96 -8.99
C LEU A 10 -4.89 5.31 -8.33
N LEU A 11 -4.30 5.60 -7.17
CA LEU A 11 -4.57 6.83 -6.42
C LEU A 11 -4.10 8.08 -7.17
N GLY A 12 -2.88 8.07 -7.71
CA GLY A 12 -2.29 9.23 -8.38
C GLY A 12 -2.86 9.46 -9.77
N TYR A 13 -2.78 8.48 -10.65
CA TYR A 13 -3.15 8.65 -12.05
C TYR A 13 -4.66 8.48 -12.28
N TRP A 14 -5.24 7.34 -11.92
CA TRP A 14 -6.64 7.06 -12.27
C TRP A 14 -7.64 7.89 -11.45
N ILE A 15 -7.37 8.13 -10.18
CA ILE A 15 -8.28 8.89 -9.31
C ILE A 15 -8.00 10.38 -9.40
N ARG A 16 -6.78 10.84 -9.03
CA ARG A 16 -6.47 12.27 -8.98
C ARG A 16 -6.46 12.92 -10.36
N GLU A 17 -5.75 12.34 -11.35
CA GLU A 17 -5.59 12.98 -12.66
C GLU A 17 -6.75 12.68 -13.61
N ARG A 18 -7.20 11.43 -13.67
CA ARG A 18 -8.24 11.00 -14.60
C ARG A 18 -9.66 11.07 -14.02
N GLN A 19 -9.80 11.19 -12.71
CA GLN A 19 -11.08 11.36 -12.00
C GLN A 19 -12.14 10.31 -12.37
N ILE A 20 -11.74 9.06 -12.60
CA ILE A 20 -12.64 7.99 -13.00
C ILE A 20 -13.55 7.48 -11.86
N MET A 21 -13.18 7.79 -10.62
CA MET A 21 -13.94 7.48 -9.40
C MET A 21 -13.53 8.43 -8.27
N SER A 22 -14.28 8.46 -7.17
CA SER A 22 -13.90 9.24 -6.00
C SER A 22 -12.70 8.63 -5.27
N LEU A 23 -12.05 9.43 -4.42
CA LEU A 23 -10.94 8.95 -3.59
C LEU A 23 -11.41 7.85 -2.64
N GLU A 24 -12.57 8.04 -2.02
CA GLU A 24 -13.17 7.09 -1.08
C GLU A 24 -13.46 5.75 -1.74
N GLU A 25 -14.02 5.78 -2.95
CA GLU A 25 -14.26 4.56 -3.73
C GLU A 25 -12.96 3.84 -4.07
N GLY A 26 -11.93 4.58 -4.50
CA GLY A 26 -10.63 4.00 -4.80
C GLY A 26 -9.96 3.38 -3.58
N ILE A 27 -10.01 4.04 -2.42
CA ILE A 27 -9.52 3.48 -1.15
C ILE A 27 -10.30 2.22 -0.78
N HIS A 28 -11.63 2.24 -0.89
CA HIS A 28 -12.45 1.05 -0.61
C HIS A 28 -12.07 -0.13 -1.51
N ARG A 29 -11.81 0.10 -2.79
CA ARG A 29 -11.36 -0.93 -3.75
C ARG A 29 -9.98 -1.51 -3.44
N LEU A 30 -9.14 -0.77 -2.75
CA LEU A 30 -7.79 -1.22 -2.33
C LEU A 30 -7.78 -1.87 -0.93
N THR A 31 -8.82 -1.68 -0.13
CA THR A 31 -8.84 -2.06 1.30
C THR A 31 -10.06 -2.88 1.68
N GLY A 32 -11.21 -2.24 1.91
CA GLY A 32 -12.42 -2.88 2.42
C GLY A 32 -12.98 -3.92 1.47
N GLN A 33 -13.02 -3.63 0.17
CA GLN A 33 -13.54 -4.57 -0.83
C GLN A 33 -12.73 -5.86 -0.93
N PRO A 34 -11.38 -5.84 -1.05
CA PRO A 34 -10.58 -7.07 -1.01
C PRO A 34 -10.73 -7.82 0.31
N ALA A 35 -10.75 -7.11 1.45
CA ALA A 35 -10.95 -7.75 2.74
C ALA A 35 -12.29 -8.50 2.80
N GLN A 36 -13.34 -7.92 2.28
CA GLN A 36 -14.66 -8.56 2.20
C GLN A 36 -14.67 -9.76 1.24
N ILE A 37 -14.11 -9.61 0.03
CA ILE A 37 -14.06 -10.68 -0.99
C ILE A 37 -13.31 -11.90 -0.48
N TYR A 38 -12.20 -11.68 0.22
CA TYR A 38 -11.35 -12.76 0.73
C TYR A 38 -11.71 -13.21 2.15
N GLY A 39 -12.76 -12.63 2.78
CA GLY A 39 -13.13 -12.97 4.14
C GLY A 39 -12.04 -12.68 5.18
N ILE A 40 -11.32 -11.56 5.02
CA ILE A 40 -10.26 -11.16 5.96
C ILE A 40 -10.90 -10.42 7.13
N PRO A 41 -10.89 -10.99 8.36
CA PRO A 41 -11.53 -10.38 9.49
C PRO A 41 -10.73 -9.18 10.02
N ASP A 42 -11.44 -8.18 10.54
CA ASP A 42 -10.89 -7.04 11.27
C ASP A 42 -9.78 -6.24 10.57
N ARG A 43 -9.78 -6.25 9.23
CA ARG A 43 -8.87 -5.47 8.39
C ARG A 43 -9.63 -4.76 7.26
N GLY A 44 -8.96 -3.84 6.56
CA GLY A 44 -9.52 -3.10 5.43
C GLY A 44 -10.48 -1.98 5.81
N CYS A 45 -10.66 -1.67 7.10
CA CYS A 45 -11.45 -0.55 7.60
C CYS A 45 -10.86 0.03 8.88
N ILE A 46 -11.12 1.32 9.11
CA ILE A 46 -10.72 2.01 10.34
C ILE A 46 -11.93 2.01 11.28
N ARG A 47 -11.90 1.15 12.30
CA ARG A 47 -12.92 1.08 13.35
C ARG A 47 -12.31 0.57 14.66
N PRO A 48 -12.90 0.87 15.83
CA PRO A 48 -12.48 0.27 17.09
C PRO A 48 -12.51 -1.26 17.02
N GLY A 49 -11.42 -1.89 17.50
CA GLY A 49 -11.27 -3.35 17.48
C GLY A 49 -10.63 -3.92 16.20
N ALA A 50 -10.53 -3.14 15.11
CA ALA A 50 -9.78 -3.56 13.94
C ALA A 50 -8.27 -3.45 14.12
N TYR A 51 -7.53 -4.25 13.37
CA TYR A 51 -6.06 -4.12 13.33
C TYR A 51 -5.65 -2.78 12.73
N ALA A 52 -4.65 -2.15 13.33
CA ALA A 52 -4.14 -0.86 12.88
C ALA A 52 -3.12 -1.05 11.72
N ASP A 53 -3.63 -1.51 10.58
CA ASP A 53 -2.92 -1.49 9.30
C ASP A 53 -3.29 -0.19 8.60
N LEU A 54 -2.41 0.80 8.65
CA LEU A 54 -2.71 2.16 8.24
C LEU A 54 -1.75 2.66 7.17
N PHE A 55 -2.27 3.47 6.28
CA PHE A 55 -1.52 4.12 5.22
C PHE A 55 -1.81 5.64 5.25
N LEU A 56 -0.79 6.43 5.52
CA LEU A 56 -0.87 7.89 5.56
C LEU A 56 -0.26 8.48 4.30
N PHE A 57 -1.04 9.28 3.57
CA PHE A 57 -0.60 9.91 2.33
C PHE A 57 -1.28 11.27 2.10
N ASP A 58 -0.69 12.09 1.24
CA ASP A 58 -1.30 13.32 0.75
C ASP A 58 -2.08 13.04 -0.54
N PRO A 59 -3.41 13.23 -0.57
CA PRO A 59 -4.22 13.02 -1.77
C PRO A 59 -3.81 13.90 -2.96
N LYS A 60 -3.14 15.02 -2.71
CA LYS A 60 -2.70 15.97 -3.76
C LYS A 60 -1.42 15.49 -4.46
N THR A 61 -0.58 14.73 -3.77
CA THR A 61 0.75 14.36 -4.27
C THR A 61 0.96 12.85 -4.38
N VAL A 62 0.09 12.03 -3.80
CA VAL A 62 0.20 10.55 -3.83
C VAL A 62 0.34 10.03 -5.25
N GLY A 63 1.30 9.13 -5.45
CA GLY A 63 1.55 8.53 -6.75
C GLY A 63 2.83 7.70 -6.73
N ARG A 64 3.33 7.42 -7.91
CA ARG A 64 4.61 6.74 -8.12
C ARG A 64 5.47 7.50 -9.13
N SER A 65 6.80 7.37 -8.99
CA SER A 65 7.74 7.88 -9.99
C SER A 65 7.60 7.15 -11.33
N GLN A 66 8.27 7.67 -12.35
CA GLN A 66 8.51 6.90 -13.56
C GLN A 66 9.33 5.65 -13.23
N ALA A 67 9.10 4.57 -13.98
CA ALA A 67 9.84 3.34 -13.82
C ALA A 67 11.31 3.55 -14.17
N ARG A 68 12.20 3.09 -13.29
CA ARG A 68 13.65 3.10 -13.51
C ARG A 68 14.22 1.70 -13.41
N ARG A 69 15.34 1.47 -14.08
CA ARG A 69 16.05 0.21 -14.03
C ARG A 69 17.02 0.19 -12.85
N VAL A 70 16.97 -0.89 -12.08
CA VAL A 70 17.89 -1.18 -10.99
C VAL A 70 18.52 -2.55 -11.18
N TYR A 71 19.66 -2.80 -10.54
CA TYR A 71 20.48 -4.03 -10.67
C TYR A 71 20.70 -4.64 -9.28
N ASP A 72 19.62 -4.90 -8.57
CA ASP A 72 19.62 -5.34 -7.16
C ASP A 72 19.11 -6.78 -6.96
N LEU A 73 18.95 -7.52 -8.05
CA LEU A 73 18.66 -8.95 -7.97
C LEU A 73 19.95 -9.78 -7.81
N PRO A 74 19.85 -11.02 -7.31
CA PRO A 74 20.99 -11.94 -7.25
C PRO A 74 21.70 -12.04 -8.60
N GLY A 75 23.05 -12.00 -8.59
CA GLY A 75 23.85 -11.98 -9.80
C GLY A 75 23.93 -10.64 -10.52
N GLY A 76 23.40 -9.54 -9.92
CA GLY A 76 23.38 -8.22 -10.54
C GLY A 76 22.36 -8.09 -11.67
N GLU A 77 21.36 -8.96 -11.71
CA GLU A 77 20.29 -8.93 -12.71
C GLU A 77 19.41 -7.70 -12.55
N ARG A 78 18.85 -7.24 -13.68
CA ARG A 78 18.07 -6.01 -13.78
C ARG A 78 16.59 -6.24 -13.48
N ARG A 79 15.97 -5.26 -12.85
CA ARG A 79 14.51 -5.13 -12.79
C ARG A 79 14.06 -3.68 -12.94
N LEU A 80 12.79 -3.48 -13.23
CA LEU A 80 12.17 -2.17 -13.17
C LEU A 80 11.59 -1.95 -11.77
N THR A 81 11.73 -0.73 -11.26
CA THR A 81 11.13 -0.30 -10.00
C THR A 81 10.57 1.11 -10.12
N THR A 82 9.66 1.46 -9.23
CA THR A 82 9.13 2.82 -9.06
C THR A 82 9.26 3.21 -7.60
N ASP A 83 9.42 4.50 -7.32
CA ASP A 83 9.49 5.02 -5.97
C ASP A 83 8.12 5.62 -5.57
N PRO A 84 7.68 5.46 -4.31
CA PRO A 84 6.45 6.08 -3.83
C PRO A 84 6.60 7.60 -3.75
N GLN A 85 5.51 8.32 -3.96
CA GLN A 85 5.41 9.77 -3.83
C GLN A 85 4.21 10.11 -2.95
N GLY A 86 4.32 11.18 -2.14
CA GLY A 86 3.23 11.64 -1.28
C GLY A 86 2.81 10.66 -0.19
N VAL A 87 3.67 9.72 0.19
CA VAL A 87 3.47 8.74 1.26
C VAL A 87 4.21 9.20 2.51
N TYR A 88 3.53 9.33 3.63
CA TYR A 88 4.10 9.81 4.88
C TYR A 88 4.30 8.70 5.91
N GLY A 89 3.60 7.59 5.78
CA GLY A 89 3.81 6.47 6.68
C GLY A 89 2.95 5.26 6.38
N VAL A 90 3.46 4.12 6.80
CA VAL A 90 2.75 2.83 6.78
C VAL A 90 2.89 2.18 8.14
N TRP A 91 1.77 1.70 8.70
CA TRP A 91 1.73 0.95 9.95
C TRP A 91 1.14 -0.43 9.70
N ILE A 92 1.71 -1.43 10.33
CA ILE A 92 1.21 -2.80 10.34
C ILE A 92 1.00 -3.21 11.78
N ASN A 93 -0.20 -3.63 12.13
CA ASN A 93 -0.59 -3.98 13.51
C ASN A 93 -0.19 -2.88 14.54
N GLY A 94 -0.30 -1.59 14.15
CA GLY A 94 0.03 -0.45 14.98
C GLY A 94 1.52 -0.08 15.05
N THR A 95 2.41 -0.85 14.43
CA THR A 95 3.85 -0.55 14.36
C THR A 95 4.17 0.14 13.04
N GLN A 96 4.81 1.31 13.10
CA GLN A 96 5.25 2.00 11.88
C GLN A 96 6.39 1.24 11.22
N VAL A 97 6.25 0.93 9.95
CA VAL A 97 7.24 0.18 9.15
C VAL A 97 7.85 0.99 8.01
N SER A 98 7.23 2.12 7.68
CA SER A 98 7.73 3.05 6.67
C SER A 98 7.39 4.48 7.04
N SER A 99 8.27 5.41 6.70
CA SER A 99 8.10 6.85 6.85
C SER A 99 8.19 7.53 5.47
N GLU A 100 8.17 8.86 5.45
CA GLU A 100 8.38 9.66 4.23
C GLU A 100 9.74 9.38 3.57
N THR A 101 10.75 9.00 4.35
CA THR A 101 12.08 8.68 3.85
C THR A 101 12.25 7.23 3.39
N GLY A 102 11.22 6.41 3.50
CA GLY A 102 11.24 5.01 3.08
C GLY A 102 11.05 4.00 4.20
N ALA A 103 11.48 2.77 3.97
CA ALA A 103 11.39 1.69 4.95
C ALA A 103 12.21 2.01 6.21
N MET A 104 11.64 1.68 7.36
CA MET A 104 12.29 1.86 8.66
C MET A 104 12.99 0.57 9.10
N GLU A 105 14.13 0.72 9.76
CA GLU A 105 14.74 -0.40 10.49
C GLU A 105 13.91 -0.69 11.74
N ILE A 106 13.48 -1.94 11.88
CA ILE A 106 12.67 -2.41 12.99
C ILE A 106 13.22 -3.74 13.53
N ASP A 107 13.29 -3.88 14.84
CA ASP A 107 13.86 -5.08 15.50
C ASP A 107 13.01 -6.33 15.23
N ARG A 108 11.71 -6.17 15.09
CA ARG A 108 10.77 -7.26 14.84
C ARG A 108 9.68 -6.85 13.85
N TYR A 109 9.53 -7.61 12.78
CA TYR A 109 8.46 -7.41 11.81
C TYR A 109 7.08 -7.68 12.42
N PRO A 110 6.15 -6.70 12.39
CA PRO A 110 4.85 -6.81 13.03
C PRO A 110 3.82 -7.61 12.22
N GLY A 111 4.12 -7.90 10.97
CA GLY A 111 3.21 -8.61 10.06
C GLY A 111 2.94 -10.05 10.49
N GLN A 112 1.76 -10.56 10.15
CA GLN A 112 1.35 -11.93 10.40
C GLN A 112 0.86 -12.58 9.10
N VAL A 113 1.17 -13.85 8.90
CA VAL A 113 0.59 -14.63 7.81
C VAL A 113 -0.86 -14.98 8.16
N LEU A 114 -1.80 -14.47 7.39
CA LEU A 114 -3.22 -14.79 7.56
C LEU A 114 -3.48 -16.21 7.04
N ARG A 115 -4.09 -17.05 7.89
CA ARG A 115 -4.39 -18.45 7.58
C ARG A 115 -5.84 -18.83 7.84
N LYS A 116 -6.63 -17.93 8.40
CA LYS A 116 -8.06 -18.11 8.68
C LYS A 116 -8.82 -16.97 8.03
N PHE A 117 -9.86 -17.31 7.34
CA PHE A 117 -10.73 -16.40 6.61
C PHE A 117 -12.17 -16.72 7.00
N ASP A 118 -12.99 -15.71 7.18
CA ASP A 118 -14.42 -15.88 7.42
C ASP A 118 -15.07 -16.25 6.08
N SER A 119 -15.86 -17.32 6.09
CA SER A 119 -16.59 -17.81 4.91
C SER A 119 -17.99 -17.19 4.85
#